data_9107195d220ba8edd82bb57fcef69193
#
_entry.id   9107195d220ba8edd82bb57fcef69193
#
_cell.length_a   1.000
_cell.length_b   1.000
_cell.length_c   1.000
_cell.angle_alpha   90.00
_cell.angle_beta   90.00
_cell.angle_gamma   90.00
#
_symmetry.space_group_name_H-M   'P 1'
#
loop_
_entity.id
_entity.type
_entity.pdbx_description
1 polymer ?
#
loop_
_entity_poly.entity_id
_entity_poly.type
_entity_poly.pdbx_seq_one_letter_code
_entity_poly.pdbx_strand_id
1 'polypeptide(L)'
;LQPSDTQQRITPTRSVGLIHLPLNREAKRLNIEIETPEKWLPANTEQVTLDISSQQPVSRAWVTLAAVDSGILSISRFKTPEPFEFFFGQRRFSIDAKDMYGKLIDLNNNRNGEVRYGGDADLARGGDLARSEVQIISLFSGMVNVENGKAVVPVTLPDFNGQIRLMALAFDDERVGSAEKKVT
;
A
#
# COMPACT_ATOMS: atom_id res chain seq x y z
N LEU A 1 -47.56 52.96 18.67
CA LEU A 1 -46.74 51.86 19.13
C LEU A 1 -46.56 50.91 17.95
N GLN A 2 -45.45 51.06 17.20
CA GLN A 2 -45.01 50.15 16.18
C GLN A 2 -44.12 49.07 16.85
N PRO A 3 -44.30 47.80 16.60
CA PRO A 3 -43.29 46.80 16.88
C PRO A 3 -42.35 46.73 15.67
N SER A 4 -41.30 47.51 15.70
CA SER A 4 -40.11 47.26 14.93
C SER A 4 -39.28 46.25 15.66
N ASP A 5 -38.97 45.16 15.06
CA ASP A 5 -37.72 44.48 15.02
C ASP A 5 -37.93 43.03 14.56
N THR A 6 -38.12 42.94 13.25
CA THR A 6 -37.88 41.67 12.63
C THR A 6 -36.33 41.56 12.50
N GLN A 7 -35.69 41.11 13.57
CA GLN A 7 -34.35 40.59 13.46
C GLN A 7 -34.38 39.51 12.37
N GLN A 8 -33.94 39.86 11.18
CA GLN A 8 -33.66 38.87 10.15
C GLN A 8 -32.62 37.92 10.74
N ARG A 9 -33.08 36.79 11.26
CA ARG A 9 -32.19 35.67 11.57
C ARG A 9 -31.57 35.25 10.25
N ILE A 10 -30.34 35.66 10.00
CA ILE A 10 -29.49 35.13 8.94
C ILE A 10 -29.10 33.73 9.41
N THR A 11 -30.01 32.79 9.26
CA THR A 11 -29.72 31.38 9.47
C THR A 11 -29.26 30.81 8.13
N PRO A 12 -28.19 29.99 8.10
CA PRO A 12 -27.80 29.32 6.87
C PRO A 12 -28.98 28.48 6.38
N THR A 13 -29.41 28.74 5.15
CA THR A 13 -30.55 28.05 4.52
C THR A 13 -30.19 26.71 3.91
N ARG A 14 -28.90 26.32 3.96
CA ARG A 14 -28.41 25.09 3.38
C ARG A 14 -27.63 24.29 4.42
N SER A 15 -28.02 23.05 4.62
CA SER A 15 -27.24 22.03 5.34
C SER A 15 -26.68 21.03 4.34
N VAL A 16 -25.41 20.68 4.48
CA VAL A 16 -24.76 19.65 3.69
C VAL A 16 -24.27 18.57 4.64
N GLY A 17 -24.66 17.34 4.37
CA GLY A 17 -24.18 16.17 5.07
C GLY A 17 -23.47 15.23 4.10
N LEU A 18 -22.43 14.56 4.57
CA LEU A 18 -21.71 13.53 3.84
C LEU A 18 -21.79 12.23 4.61
N ILE A 19 -22.09 11.16 3.91
CA ILE A 19 -22.08 9.81 4.46
C ILE A 19 -21.20 8.94 3.57
N HIS A 20 -20.33 8.14 4.19
CA HIS A 20 -19.56 7.12 3.51
C HIS A 20 -20.39 5.84 3.43
N LEU A 21 -20.63 5.35 2.21
CA LEU A 21 -21.26 4.06 1.96
C LEU A 21 -20.17 3.06 1.57
N PRO A 22 -19.82 2.11 2.45
CA PRO A 22 -18.86 1.07 2.12
C PRO A 22 -19.44 0.12 1.08
N LEU A 23 -18.75 -0.06 -0.03
CA LEU A 23 -19.07 -1.08 -1.02
C LEU A 23 -18.24 -2.34 -0.73
N ASN A 24 -18.86 -3.51 -0.80
CA ASN A 24 -18.14 -4.77 -0.74
C ASN A 24 -17.34 -4.96 -2.03
N ARG A 25 -16.02 -4.97 -1.92
CA ARG A 25 -15.09 -5.12 -3.04
C ARG A 25 -14.31 -6.43 -3.01
N GLU A 26 -14.68 -7.35 -2.13
CA GLU A 26 -13.98 -8.65 -1.99
C GLU A 26 -13.99 -9.47 -3.29
N ALA A 27 -14.97 -9.29 -4.16
CA ALA A 27 -14.99 -9.89 -5.49
C ALA A 27 -13.80 -9.44 -6.38
N LYS A 28 -13.14 -8.34 -6.04
CA LYS A 28 -11.94 -7.81 -6.73
C LYS A 28 -10.62 -8.29 -6.11
N ARG A 29 -10.70 -9.14 -5.08
CA ARG A 29 -9.52 -9.68 -4.37
C ARG A 29 -9.12 -11.02 -4.95
N LEU A 30 -7.82 -11.17 -5.23
CA LEU A 30 -7.15 -12.46 -5.40
C LEU A 30 -6.46 -12.82 -4.08
N ASN A 31 -6.68 -14.03 -3.61
CA ASN A 31 -5.96 -14.59 -2.49
C ASN A 31 -4.77 -15.38 -3.01
N ILE A 32 -3.62 -15.20 -2.39
CA ILE A 32 -2.39 -15.89 -2.74
C ILE A 32 -1.91 -16.66 -1.51
N GLU A 33 -1.63 -17.93 -1.68
CA GLU A 33 -0.94 -18.75 -0.71
C GLU A 33 0.45 -19.11 -1.25
N ILE A 34 1.50 -18.89 -0.44
CA ILE A 34 2.88 -19.16 -0.82
C ILE A 34 3.29 -20.46 -0.18
N GLU A 35 3.40 -21.52 -0.99
CA GLU A 35 3.87 -22.82 -0.59
C GLU A 35 5.36 -22.96 -0.88
N THR A 36 6.16 -23.09 0.16
CA THR A 36 7.60 -23.32 0.08
C THR A 36 8.11 -23.79 1.45
N PRO A 37 9.22 -24.53 1.54
CA PRO A 37 9.87 -24.85 2.81
C PRO A 37 10.21 -23.57 3.59
N GLU A 38 10.18 -23.65 4.91
CA GLU A 38 10.56 -22.52 5.78
C GLU A 38 12.08 -22.28 5.81
N LYS A 39 12.84 -23.34 5.55
CA LYS A 39 14.32 -23.30 5.52
C LYS A 39 14.80 -23.61 4.12
N TRP A 40 15.64 -22.74 3.62
CA TRP A 40 16.27 -22.86 2.33
C TRP A 40 17.79 -23.09 2.49
N LEU A 41 18.36 -23.88 1.60
CA LEU A 41 19.79 -24.09 1.60
C LEU A 41 20.48 -22.99 0.76
N PRO A 42 21.64 -22.47 1.22
CA PRO A 42 22.46 -21.56 0.41
C PRO A 42 22.89 -22.21 -0.90
N ALA A 43 23.12 -21.40 -1.92
CA ALA A 43 23.55 -21.82 -3.26
C ALA A 43 22.65 -22.91 -3.89
N ASN A 44 21.35 -22.84 -3.62
CA ASN A 44 20.36 -23.80 -4.11
C ASN A 44 19.21 -23.11 -4.87
N THR A 45 18.48 -23.90 -5.66
CA THR A 45 17.25 -23.44 -6.33
C THR A 45 16.05 -24.09 -5.68
N GLU A 46 15.19 -23.26 -5.12
CA GLU A 46 13.93 -23.70 -4.52
C GLU A 46 12.74 -23.40 -5.45
N GLN A 47 11.79 -24.31 -5.46
CA GLN A 47 10.55 -24.14 -6.21
C GLN A 47 9.50 -23.51 -5.27
N VAL A 48 9.06 -22.31 -5.58
CA VAL A 48 8.00 -21.63 -4.84
C VAL A 48 6.69 -21.82 -5.60
N THR A 49 5.73 -22.49 -4.99
CA THR A 49 4.39 -22.65 -5.55
C THR A 49 3.50 -21.55 -4.99
N LEU A 50 2.80 -20.87 -5.89
CA LEU A 50 1.82 -19.85 -5.58
C LEU A 50 0.45 -20.38 -5.95
N ASP A 51 -0.43 -20.54 -4.95
CA ASP A 51 -1.83 -20.91 -5.14
C ASP A 51 -2.69 -19.65 -5.14
N ILE A 52 -3.39 -19.44 -6.24
CA ILE A 52 -4.21 -18.24 -6.47
C ILE A 52 -5.68 -18.65 -6.46
N SER A 53 -6.46 -18.03 -5.58
CA SER A 53 -7.88 -18.28 -5.44
C SER A 53 -8.69 -16.98 -5.37
N SER A 54 -9.98 -17.08 -5.62
CA SER A 54 -10.91 -15.95 -5.54
C SER A 54 -12.33 -16.48 -5.34
N GLN A 55 -13.28 -15.59 -5.03
CA GLN A 55 -14.70 -15.92 -4.97
C GLN A 55 -15.25 -16.42 -6.31
N GLN A 56 -14.64 -16.03 -7.41
CA GLN A 56 -14.99 -16.46 -8.77
C GLN A 56 -13.81 -17.24 -9.37
N PRO A 57 -14.06 -18.17 -10.29
CA PRO A 57 -12.98 -18.91 -10.96
C PRO A 57 -11.92 -17.98 -11.55
N VAL A 58 -10.67 -18.37 -11.38
CA VAL A 58 -9.52 -17.67 -11.96
C VAL A 58 -9.18 -18.34 -13.28
N SER A 59 -9.63 -17.75 -14.40
CA SER A 59 -9.41 -18.30 -15.74
C SER A 59 -8.07 -17.88 -16.33
N ARG A 60 -7.65 -16.66 -16.06
CA ARG A 60 -6.40 -16.07 -16.55
C ARG A 60 -5.89 -15.07 -15.52
N ALA A 61 -4.70 -15.29 -15.03
CA ALA A 61 -4.05 -14.39 -14.11
C ALA A 61 -2.52 -14.47 -14.28
N TRP A 62 -1.85 -13.47 -13.77
CA TRP A 62 -0.40 -13.41 -13.70
C TRP A 62 0.03 -13.20 -12.26
N VAL A 63 1.23 -13.68 -11.97
CA VAL A 63 1.90 -13.44 -10.70
C VAL A 63 3.30 -12.89 -10.93
N THR A 64 3.78 -12.16 -9.94
CA THR A 64 5.18 -11.81 -9.79
C THR A 64 5.65 -12.22 -8.41
N LEU A 65 6.87 -12.68 -8.28
CA LEU A 65 7.50 -13.02 -7.02
C LEU A 65 8.81 -12.25 -6.86
N ALA A 66 8.95 -11.58 -5.75
CA ALA A 66 10.19 -10.97 -5.32
C ALA A 66 10.72 -11.69 -4.06
N ALA A 67 12.01 -12.00 -4.05
CA ALA A 67 12.71 -12.58 -2.90
C ALA A 67 13.83 -11.63 -2.48
N VAL A 68 13.67 -10.99 -1.34
CA VAL A 68 14.53 -9.89 -0.87
C VAL A 68 15.00 -10.12 0.54
N ASP A 69 16.25 -9.80 0.81
CA ASP A 69 16.84 -9.83 2.16
C ASP A 69 16.00 -9.00 3.15
N SER A 70 15.54 -9.65 4.22
CA SER A 70 14.73 -9.04 5.26
C SER A 70 15.48 -7.93 6.02
N GLY A 71 16.80 -8.01 6.12
CA GLY A 71 17.64 -7.00 6.76
C GLY A 71 17.54 -5.66 6.04
N ILE A 72 17.66 -5.67 4.72
CA ILE A 72 17.52 -4.47 3.89
C ILE A 72 16.11 -3.89 3.93
N LEU A 73 15.11 -4.75 3.85
CA LEU A 73 13.71 -4.31 3.95
C LEU A 73 13.42 -3.67 5.31
N SER A 74 14.09 -4.12 6.36
CA SER A 74 13.96 -3.53 7.71
C SER A 74 14.61 -2.16 7.81
N ILE A 75 15.81 -1.99 7.25
CA ILE A 75 16.53 -0.71 7.23
C ILE A 75 15.78 0.33 6.41
N SER A 76 15.28 -0.06 5.24
CA SER A 76 14.51 0.82 4.35
C SER A 76 13.06 1.04 4.80
N ARG A 77 12.60 0.31 5.81
CA ARG A 77 11.20 0.27 6.24
C ARG A 77 10.23 -0.07 5.10
N PHE A 78 10.72 -0.82 4.12
CA PHE A 78 9.90 -1.22 2.97
C PHE A 78 8.81 -2.21 3.41
N LYS A 79 7.58 -1.92 3.00
CA LYS A 79 6.43 -2.79 3.22
C LYS A 79 6.08 -3.53 1.95
N THR A 80 5.58 -4.75 2.08
CA THR A 80 5.04 -5.49 0.94
C THR A 80 3.93 -4.67 0.29
N PRO A 81 3.96 -4.50 -1.03
CA PRO A 81 2.92 -3.76 -1.73
C PRO A 81 1.54 -4.40 -1.53
N GLU A 82 0.54 -3.57 -1.27
CA GLU A 82 -0.85 -4.00 -1.11
C GLU A 82 -1.73 -3.37 -2.20
N PRO A 83 -1.73 -3.95 -3.40
CA PRO A 83 -2.44 -3.38 -4.55
C PRO A 83 -3.94 -3.33 -4.32
N PHE A 84 -4.52 -4.25 -3.57
CA PHE A 84 -5.95 -4.21 -3.26
C PHE A 84 -6.33 -2.95 -2.49
N GLU A 85 -5.59 -2.61 -1.44
CA GLU A 85 -5.84 -1.39 -0.67
C GLU A 85 -5.53 -0.13 -1.49
N PHE A 86 -4.54 -0.19 -2.37
CA PHE A 86 -4.19 0.93 -3.25
C PHE A 86 -5.30 1.25 -4.26
N PHE A 87 -5.88 0.24 -4.92
CA PHE A 87 -6.89 0.45 -5.96
C PHE A 87 -8.31 0.52 -5.40
N PHE A 88 -8.61 -0.27 -4.38
CA PHE A 88 -9.96 -0.48 -3.86
C PHE A 88 -10.17 -0.01 -2.42
N GLY A 89 -9.13 0.43 -1.74
CA GLY A 89 -9.21 0.99 -0.39
C GLY A 89 -10.03 2.29 -0.32
N GLN A 90 -10.38 2.68 0.87
CA GLN A 90 -11.10 3.91 1.12
C GLN A 90 -10.23 5.12 0.76
N ARG A 91 -10.70 5.94 -0.15
CA ARG A 91 -10.03 7.19 -0.51
C ARG A 91 -10.55 8.34 0.35
N ARG A 92 -9.64 9.24 0.73
CA ARG A 92 -10.03 10.48 1.38
C ARG A 92 -10.88 11.30 0.44
N PHE A 93 -12.04 11.73 0.92
CA PHE A 93 -12.87 12.68 0.20
C PHE A 93 -12.21 14.07 0.28
N SER A 94 -11.68 14.55 -0.83
CA SER A 94 -11.05 15.86 -0.95
C SER A 94 -11.87 16.75 -1.90
N ILE A 95 -13.09 17.08 -1.52
CA ILE A 95 -13.82 18.17 -2.17
C ILE A 95 -13.54 19.43 -1.37
N ASP A 96 -13.01 20.42 -2.06
CA ASP A 96 -12.91 21.79 -1.57
C ASP A 96 -14.31 22.42 -1.63
N ALA A 97 -15.10 22.18 -0.57
CA ALA A 97 -16.42 22.80 -0.46
C ALA A 97 -16.23 24.29 -0.15
N LYS A 98 -16.12 25.11 -1.18
CA LYS A 98 -16.10 26.56 -1.03
C LYS A 98 -17.53 27.04 -0.77
N ASP A 99 -17.86 27.18 0.51
CA ASP A 99 -19.06 27.88 0.90
C ASP A 99 -18.79 29.39 0.86
N MET A 100 -19.48 30.09 -0.03
CA MET A 100 -19.37 31.54 -0.12
C MET A 100 -19.94 32.27 1.13
N TYR A 101 -20.76 31.60 1.94
CA TYR A 101 -21.29 32.17 3.19
C TYR A 101 -20.18 32.41 4.23
N GLY A 102 -19.17 31.57 4.32
CA GLY A 102 -18.02 31.79 5.20
C GLY A 102 -17.25 33.07 4.86
N LYS A 103 -17.22 33.46 3.59
CA LYS A 103 -16.58 34.72 3.15
C LYS A 103 -17.41 35.97 3.47
N LEU A 104 -18.71 35.85 3.61
CA LEU A 104 -19.60 36.96 3.99
C LEU A 104 -19.58 37.23 5.49
N ILE A 105 -19.22 36.25 6.30
CA ILE A 105 -19.14 36.37 7.76
C ILE A 105 -17.73 36.80 8.20
N ASP A 106 -16.71 36.54 7.39
CA ASP A 106 -15.30 36.78 7.73
C ASP A 106 -14.78 38.18 7.39
N LEU A 107 -15.67 39.13 7.11
CA LEU A 107 -15.29 40.53 6.85
C LEU A 107 -14.70 41.26 8.05
N ASN A 108 -14.66 40.64 9.25
CA ASN A 108 -14.17 41.28 10.46
C ASN A 108 -12.99 40.61 11.17
N ASN A 109 -12.37 39.58 10.61
CA ASN A 109 -11.23 38.94 11.26
C ASN A 109 -10.04 38.76 10.32
N ASN A 110 -9.35 39.85 10.11
CA ASN A 110 -8.05 39.89 9.41
C ASN A 110 -6.97 39.36 10.35
N ARG A 111 -6.74 38.04 10.36
CA ARG A 111 -5.56 37.41 10.97
C ARG A 111 -4.94 36.43 9.99
N ASN A 112 -3.95 36.92 9.27
CA ASN A 112 -3.04 36.13 8.47
C ASN A 112 -2.25 35.20 9.36
N GLY A 113 -2.57 33.91 9.36
CA GLY A 113 -1.74 32.87 9.93
C GLY A 113 -0.78 32.34 8.88
N GLU A 114 0.48 32.74 8.96
CA GLU A 114 1.57 32.12 8.19
C GLU A 114 1.83 30.70 8.70
N VAL A 115 1.64 29.71 7.84
CA VAL A 115 2.10 28.35 8.09
C VAL A 115 3.58 28.27 7.74
N ARG A 116 4.43 28.16 8.75
CA ARG A 116 5.86 27.89 8.59
C ARG A 116 6.07 26.39 8.42
N TYR A 117 6.55 25.98 7.27
CA TYR A 117 7.15 24.67 7.06
C TYR A 117 8.59 24.70 7.57
N GLY A 118 8.84 24.04 8.69
CA GLY A 118 10.18 23.73 9.15
C GLY A 118 10.61 22.38 8.58
N GLY A 119 11.53 22.40 7.63
CA GLY A 119 12.24 21.21 7.21
C GLY A 119 13.50 21.07 8.02
N ASP A 120 13.62 20.02 8.82
CA ASP A 120 14.88 19.63 9.43
C ASP A 120 15.57 18.61 8.54
N ALA A 121 16.62 19.08 7.89
CA ALA A 121 17.62 18.25 7.25
C ALA A 121 18.81 18.16 8.22
N ASP A 122 18.90 17.09 8.97
CA ASP A 122 20.15 16.70 9.61
C ASP A 122 20.23 15.19 9.75
N LEU A 123 21.23 14.59 9.07
CA LEU A 123 22.19 13.70 9.72
C LEU A 123 22.93 12.86 8.69
N ALA A 124 23.97 13.47 8.17
CA ALA A 124 25.10 12.71 7.64
C ALA A 124 26.19 12.70 8.70
N ARG A 125 26.36 11.62 9.44
CA ARG A 125 27.63 11.27 10.09
C ARG A 125 27.82 9.77 10.00
N GLY A 126 28.52 9.36 8.92
CA GLY A 126 29.04 8.04 8.76
C GLY A 126 30.24 7.81 9.67
N GLY A 127 30.12 6.85 10.57
CA GLY A 127 31.26 6.19 11.16
C GLY A 127 31.75 5.13 10.20
N ASP A 128 33.04 5.15 9.91
CA ASP A 128 33.74 4.17 9.11
C ASP A 128 33.79 2.84 9.89
N LEU A 129 32.79 2.00 9.67
CA LEU A 129 32.78 0.62 10.15
C LEU A 129 33.29 -0.27 9.02
N ALA A 130 34.25 -1.12 9.32
CA ALA A 130 34.82 -2.11 8.42
C ALA A 130 33.71 -2.77 7.59
N ARG A 131 33.79 -2.59 6.28
CA ARG A 131 32.86 -3.20 5.31
C ARG A 131 33.06 -4.71 5.31
N SER A 132 32.28 -5.41 6.12
CA SER A 132 31.92 -6.77 5.79
C SER A 132 31.20 -6.73 4.45
N GLU A 133 31.59 -7.52 3.46
CA GLU A 133 30.83 -7.67 2.22
C GLU A 133 29.45 -8.22 2.58
N VAL A 134 28.52 -7.32 2.79
CA VAL A 134 27.11 -7.68 2.99
C VAL A 134 26.55 -8.02 1.63
N GLN A 135 26.42 -9.31 1.34
CA GLN A 135 25.80 -9.80 0.13
C GLN A 135 24.30 -9.53 0.23
N ILE A 136 23.84 -8.59 -0.57
CA ILE A 136 22.44 -8.19 -0.63
C ILE A 136 21.73 -9.05 -1.67
N ILE A 137 20.62 -9.68 -1.28
CA ILE A 137 19.77 -10.40 -2.22
C ILE A 137 18.54 -9.59 -2.57
N SER A 138 18.30 -9.46 -3.88
CA SER A 138 17.07 -8.94 -4.46
C SER A 138 16.81 -9.66 -5.78
N LEU A 139 15.94 -10.64 -5.75
CA LEU A 139 15.57 -11.47 -6.91
C LEU A 139 14.13 -11.14 -7.31
N PHE A 140 13.87 -11.14 -8.62
CA PHE A 140 12.56 -10.88 -9.18
C PHE A 140 12.25 -11.84 -10.33
N SER A 141 11.10 -12.50 -10.29
CA SER A 141 10.70 -13.51 -11.26
C SER A 141 10.27 -12.98 -12.62
N GLY A 142 9.94 -11.68 -12.72
CA GLY A 142 9.13 -11.18 -13.81
C GLY A 142 7.68 -11.67 -13.72
N MET A 143 6.91 -11.52 -14.80
CA MET A 143 5.53 -12.01 -14.88
C MET A 143 5.50 -13.49 -15.23
N VAL A 144 4.78 -14.27 -14.44
CA VAL A 144 4.55 -15.70 -14.62
C VAL A 144 3.06 -15.95 -14.79
N ASN A 145 2.68 -16.74 -15.79
CA ASN A 145 1.28 -17.12 -16.00
C ASN A 145 0.79 -18.07 -14.90
N VAL A 146 -0.45 -17.89 -14.50
CA VAL A 146 -1.16 -18.81 -13.60
C VAL A 146 -1.90 -19.83 -14.42
N GLU A 147 -1.63 -21.13 -14.18
CA GLU A 147 -2.30 -22.24 -14.82
C GLU A 147 -3.10 -23.03 -13.80
N ASN A 148 -4.40 -23.17 -14.02
CA ASN A 148 -5.30 -23.86 -13.10
C ASN A 148 -5.24 -23.36 -11.64
N GLY A 149 -5.07 -22.04 -11.47
CA GLY A 149 -4.97 -21.42 -10.15
C GLY A 149 -3.59 -21.55 -9.50
N LYS A 150 -2.59 -22.10 -10.18
CA LYS A 150 -1.22 -22.29 -9.65
C LYS A 150 -0.16 -21.67 -10.54
N ALA A 151 0.91 -21.21 -9.90
CA ALA A 151 2.13 -20.83 -10.59
C ALA A 151 3.33 -21.37 -9.82
N VAL A 152 4.31 -21.89 -10.52
CA VAL A 152 5.56 -22.38 -9.92
C VAL A 152 6.70 -21.48 -10.37
N VAL A 153 7.41 -20.92 -9.42
CA VAL A 153 8.49 -19.96 -9.65
C VAL A 153 9.80 -20.52 -9.08
N PRO A 154 10.78 -20.83 -9.90
CA PRO A 154 12.11 -21.20 -9.42
C PRO A 154 12.85 -19.97 -8.89
N VAL A 155 13.38 -20.06 -7.69
CA VAL A 155 14.17 -19.02 -7.04
C VAL A 155 15.56 -19.58 -6.76
N THR A 156 16.58 -19.10 -7.47
CA THR A 156 17.97 -19.52 -7.27
C THR A 156 18.65 -18.59 -6.29
N LEU A 157 18.98 -19.11 -5.12
CA LEU A 157 19.73 -18.36 -4.11
C LEU A 157 21.23 -18.43 -4.39
N PRO A 158 21.96 -17.34 -4.24
CA PRO A 158 23.40 -17.37 -4.10
C PRO A 158 23.81 -17.97 -2.74
N ASP A 159 25.10 -17.99 -2.46
CA ASP A 159 25.61 -18.38 -1.14
C ASP A 159 25.27 -17.30 -0.10
N PHE A 160 24.08 -17.41 0.47
CA PHE A 160 23.50 -16.44 1.39
C PHE A 160 22.96 -17.14 2.65
N ASN A 161 23.30 -16.57 3.79
CA ASN A 161 22.79 -16.99 5.09
C ASN A 161 22.03 -15.83 5.73
N GLY A 162 20.72 -15.91 5.75
CA GLY A 162 19.89 -14.86 6.31
C GLY A 162 18.41 -15.12 6.09
N GLN A 163 17.57 -14.21 6.54
CA GLN A 163 16.13 -14.30 6.35
C GLN A 163 15.73 -13.55 5.07
N ILE A 164 14.98 -14.22 4.21
CA ILE A 164 14.44 -13.68 2.97
C ILE A 164 12.94 -13.46 3.13
N ARG A 165 12.45 -12.32 2.66
CA ARG A 165 11.03 -12.06 2.50
C ARG A 165 10.64 -12.33 1.06
N LEU A 166 9.75 -13.29 0.88
CA LEU A 166 9.05 -13.55 -0.37
C LEU A 166 7.83 -12.63 -0.42
N MET A 167 7.69 -11.90 -1.51
CA MET A 167 6.56 -11.00 -1.75
C MET A 167 5.94 -11.37 -3.09
N ALA A 168 4.72 -11.88 -3.06
CA ALA A 168 3.98 -12.27 -4.25
C ALA A 168 2.87 -11.26 -4.55
N LEU A 169 2.72 -10.92 -5.81
CA LEU A 169 1.59 -10.13 -6.32
C LEU A 169 0.89 -10.94 -7.39
N ALA A 170 -0.44 -11.02 -7.33
CA ALA A 170 -1.26 -11.62 -8.38
C ALA A 170 -2.23 -10.57 -8.93
N PHE A 171 -2.48 -10.65 -10.23
CA PHE A 171 -3.41 -9.76 -10.89
C PHE A 171 -4.02 -10.39 -12.14
N ASP A 172 -5.19 -9.96 -12.46
CA ASP A 172 -5.85 -10.17 -13.75
C ASP A 172 -6.45 -8.84 -14.23
N ASP A 173 -7.34 -8.88 -15.22
CA ASP A 173 -7.91 -7.67 -15.82
C ASP A 173 -8.77 -6.86 -14.82
N GLU A 174 -9.23 -7.47 -13.71
CA GLU A 174 -10.19 -6.85 -12.80
C GLU A 174 -9.84 -7.00 -11.32
N ARG A 175 -8.96 -7.95 -10.97
CA ARG A 175 -8.70 -8.38 -9.60
C ARG A 175 -7.21 -8.30 -9.29
N VAL A 176 -6.90 -8.06 -8.04
CA VAL A 176 -5.51 -7.99 -7.56
C VAL A 176 -5.39 -8.60 -6.17
N GLY A 177 -4.19 -9.06 -5.84
CA GLY A 177 -3.88 -9.57 -4.51
C GLY A 177 -2.39 -9.53 -4.21
N SER A 178 -2.04 -9.70 -2.96
CA SER A 178 -0.66 -9.79 -2.49
C SER A 178 -0.56 -10.76 -1.33
N ALA A 179 0.62 -11.35 -1.18
CA ALA A 179 0.98 -12.16 -0.02
C ALA A 179 2.46 -12.00 0.29
N GLU A 180 2.84 -12.24 1.54
CA GLU A 180 4.23 -12.33 1.95
C GLU A 180 4.48 -13.57 2.80
N LYS A 181 5.69 -14.12 2.67
CA LYS A 181 6.19 -15.21 3.52
C LYS A 181 7.67 -14.99 3.80
N LYS A 182 8.11 -15.32 5.00
CA LYS A 182 9.53 -15.28 5.37
C LYS A 182 10.08 -16.70 5.39
N VAL A 183 11.28 -16.83 4.83
CA VAL A 183 12.07 -18.09 4.81
C VAL A 183 13.47 -17.80 5.32
N THR A 184 14.16 -18.83 5.85
CA THR A 184 15.48 -18.68 6.46
C THR A 184 16.43 -19.72 5.93
#